data_81b9c13a10e7337939dc53e0c46ddec0
#
_entry.id   81b9c13a10e7337939dc53e0c46ddec0
#
_cell.length_a   1.000
_cell.length_b   1.000
_cell.length_c   1.000
_cell.angle_alpha   90.00
_cell.angle_beta   90.00
_cell.angle_gamma   90.00
#
_symmetry.space_group_name_H-M   'P 1'
#
loop_
_entity.id
_entity.type
_entity.pdbx_description
1 polymer ?
#
loop_
_entity_poly.entity_id
_entity_poly.type
_entity_poly.pdbx_seq_one_letter_code
_entity_poly.pdbx_strand_id
1 'polypeptide(L)'
;IAYCYLLNIGRVVLHYGQNLHPILDSLPEVFYRPEDLYISRQWGIRTEEWMGYRRTASEATVLAELACSVKTAAPTLAMVDGSLIYWFLDQLPMDARDRILPPILEAWQKLQQAQIPLIGYLSASRSTESTNFLRFLACPYPVPNCITYCPNQLEYVPCKKFDTLRDTTIMTSQLQPGQRGPLWRSNARILELYDEQIIYFCYVHVGTEIARIEVPAWVVTNQTMFDQALGLVLAQVKKGYGYPVAIAEAHNQAVVKGG
;
A
#
# COMPACT_ATOMS: atom_id res chain seq x y z
N ILE A 1 1.97 -31.43 20.44
CA ILE A 1 1.49 -30.05 20.28
C ILE A 1 1.15 -29.89 18.82
N ALA A 2 -0.12 -29.60 18.51
CA ALA A 2 -0.55 -29.27 17.17
C ALA A 2 -0.47 -27.73 17.01
N TYR A 3 0.10 -27.29 15.90
CA TYR A 3 0.08 -25.87 15.54
C TYR A 3 -1.11 -25.59 14.63
N CYS A 4 -1.80 -24.48 14.86
CA CYS A 4 -2.76 -23.94 13.92
C CYS A 4 -2.59 -22.42 13.83
N TYR A 5 -2.91 -21.85 12.68
CA TYR A 5 -2.95 -20.41 12.45
C TYR A 5 -4.36 -20.01 12.02
N LEU A 6 -4.80 -18.89 12.54
CA LEU A 6 -6.03 -18.23 12.13
C LEU A 6 -5.65 -16.94 11.40
N LEU A 7 -6.05 -16.82 10.14
CA LEU A 7 -6.09 -15.54 9.44
C LEU A 7 -7.54 -15.03 9.51
N ASN A 8 -7.72 -13.81 9.97
CA ASN A 8 -9.02 -13.16 10.00
C ASN A 8 -8.96 -11.85 9.22
N ILE A 9 -9.69 -11.77 8.11
CA ILE A 9 -9.69 -10.61 7.22
C ILE A 9 -10.97 -9.82 7.47
N GLY A 10 -10.82 -8.61 8.02
CA GLY A 10 -11.93 -7.68 8.18
C GLY A 10 -12.38 -7.12 6.84
N ARG A 11 -13.70 -7.13 6.60
CA ARG A 11 -14.31 -6.64 5.36
C ARG A 11 -15.29 -5.53 5.67
N VAL A 12 -15.14 -4.43 4.97
CA VAL A 12 -16.02 -3.27 5.15
C VAL A 12 -16.45 -2.72 3.80
N VAL A 13 -17.77 -2.54 3.63
CA VAL A 13 -18.33 -1.74 2.54
C VAL A 13 -19.22 -0.67 3.13
N LEU A 14 -18.93 0.57 2.79
CA LEU A 14 -19.73 1.72 3.21
C LEU A 14 -20.44 2.31 1.99
N HIS A 15 -21.76 2.32 2.04
CA HIS A 15 -22.62 2.89 1.01
C HIS A 15 -23.06 4.30 1.41
N TYR A 16 -22.79 5.29 0.55
CA TYR A 16 -23.20 6.67 0.80
C TYR A 16 -24.26 7.12 -0.19
N GLY A 17 -25.38 7.60 0.32
CA GLY A 17 -26.47 8.14 -0.52
C GLY A 17 -27.24 7.08 -1.31
N GLN A 18 -27.09 5.79 -0.99
CA GLN A 18 -27.70 4.70 -1.74
C GLN A 18 -28.81 3.95 -0.98
N ASN A 19 -29.10 4.33 0.24
CA ASN A 19 -30.07 3.66 1.10
C ASN A 19 -29.80 2.14 1.29
N LEU A 20 -28.51 1.74 1.20
CA LEU A 20 -28.03 0.39 1.40
C LEU A 20 -27.35 0.28 2.76
N HIS A 21 -27.51 -0.87 3.40
CA HIS A 21 -26.81 -1.16 4.66
C HIS A 21 -25.32 -1.36 4.41
N PRO A 22 -24.44 -0.92 5.34
CA PRO A 22 -23.02 -1.24 5.27
C PRO A 22 -22.80 -2.75 5.46
N ILE A 23 -21.71 -3.25 4.87
CA ILE A 23 -21.21 -4.59 5.16
C ILE A 23 -20.06 -4.43 6.15
N LEU A 24 -20.18 -5.03 7.31
CA LEU A 24 -19.21 -5.02 8.39
C LEU A 24 -19.08 -6.46 8.90
N ASP A 25 -18.11 -7.19 8.40
CA ASP A 25 -17.89 -8.59 8.77
C ASP A 25 -16.42 -8.98 8.70
N SER A 26 -16.12 -10.22 8.99
CA SER A 26 -14.78 -10.78 8.85
C SER A 26 -14.82 -12.17 8.25
N LEU A 27 -13.72 -12.52 7.62
CA LEU A 27 -13.51 -13.81 6.97
C LEU A 27 -12.39 -14.58 7.71
N PRO A 28 -12.74 -15.44 8.69
CA PRO A 28 -11.75 -16.25 9.38
C PRO A 28 -11.40 -17.49 8.56
N GLU A 29 -10.12 -17.79 8.45
CA GLU A 29 -9.61 -19.00 7.81
C GLU A 29 -8.60 -19.69 8.74
N VAL A 30 -8.82 -20.99 9.02
CA VAL A 30 -7.99 -21.77 9.95
C VAL A 30 -7.08 -22.70 9.16
N PHE A 31 -5.78 -22.59 9.41
CA PHE A 31 -4.72 -23.41 8.81
C PHE A 31 -4.18 -24.37 9.88
N TYR A 32 -4.39 -25.65 9.71
CA TYR A 32 -3.96 -26.68 10.66
C TYR A 32 -3.36 -27.91 9.98
N ARG A 33 -3.53 -28.06 8.67
CA ARG A 33 -2.99 -29.17 7.93
C ARG A 33 -1.49 -29.00 7.72
N PRO A 34 -0.69 -30.09 7.75
CA PRO A 34 0.74 -30.00 7.51
C PRO A 34 1.12 -29.32 6.20
N GLU A 35 0.38 -29.56 5.12
CA GLU A 35 0.58 -28.96 3.80
C GLU A 35 0.33 -27.43 3.78
N ASP A 36 -0.57 -26.93 4.62
CA ASP A 36 -0.85 -25.50 4.75
C ASP A 36 0.27 -24.78 5.52
N LEU A 37 0.86 -25.48 6.48
CA LEU A 37 1.88 -24.95 7.39
C LEU A 37 3.29 -25.27 6.91
N TYR A 38 3.42 -26.13 5.90
CA TYR A 38 4.72 -26.53 5.38
C TYR A 38 5.40 -25.37 4.64
N ILE A 39 6.57 -25.04 5.12
CA ILE A 39 7.47 -24.06 4.51
C ILE A 39 8.78 -24.77 4.21
N SER A 40 9.28 -24.63 2.98
CA SER A 40 10.58 -25.19 2.63
C SER A 40 11.66 -24.61 3.55
N ARG A 41 12.43 -25.50 4.19
CA ARG A 41 13.57 -25.08 5.03
C ARG A 41 14.61 -24.29 4.24
N GLN A 42 14.68 -24.50 2.93
CA GLN A 42 15.59 -23.77 2.05
C GLN A 42 15.22 -22.29 1.91
N TRP A 43 13.97 -21.92 2.20
CA TRP A 43 13.54 -20.52 2.14
C TRP A 43 14.03 -19.68 3.31
N GLY A 44 14.36 -20.30 4.46
CA GLY A 44 14.78 -19.57 5.65
C GLY A 44 13.70 -18.68 6.28
N ILE A 45 12.43 -18.88 5.88
CA ILE A 45 11.26 -18.07 6.32
C ILE A 45 10.63 -18.78 7.52
N ARG A 46 10.30 -18.03 8.58
CA ARG A 46 9.52 -18.56 9.71
C ARG A 46 8.04 -18.68 9.33
N THR A 47 7.34 -19.61 9.99
CA THR A 47 5.91 -19.85 9.69
C THR A 47 5.05 -18.61 9.91
N GLU A 48 5.32 -17.84 10.96
CA GLU A 48 4.60 -16.60 11.26
C GLU A 48 4.79 -15.54 10.16
N GLU A 49 5.98 -15.41 9.64
CA GLU A 49 6.30 -14.50 8.53
C GLU A 49 5.59 -14.93 7.25
N TRP A 50 5.62 -16.23 6.96
CA TRP A 50 4.93 -16.80 5.81
C TRP A 50 3.42 -16.56 5.88
N MET A 51 2.82 -16.79 7.05
CA MET A 51 1.39 -16.51 7.24
C MET A 51 1.06 -15.02 7.10
N GLY A 52 1.98 -14.13 7.49
CA GLY A 52 1.86 -12.69 7.23
C GLY A 52 1.84 -12.37 5.73
N TYR A 53 2.69 -13.01 4.92
CA TYR A 53 2.70 -12.83 3.47
C TYR A 53 1.44 -13.40 2.81
N ARG A 54 1.00 -14.57 3.24
CA ARG A 54 -0.28 -15.15 2.81
C ARG A 54 -1.46 -14.23 3.12
N ARG A 55 -1.47 -13.61 4.31
CA ARG A 55 -2.49 -12.63 4.68
C ARG A 55 -2.56 -11.50 3.67
N THR A 56 -1.41 -10.93 3.29
CA THR A 56 -1.35 -9.85 2.30
C THR A 56 -1.97 -10.27 0.95
N ALA A 57 -1.68 -11.47 0.47
CA ALA A 57 -2.29 -12.00 -0.75
C ALA A 57 -3.80 -12.22 -0.60
N SER A 58 -4.24 -12.75 0.54
CA SER A 58 -5.67 -12.96 0.82
C SER A 58 -6.42 -11.64 0.94
N GLU A 59 -5.84 -10.62 1.59
CA GLU A 59 -6.42 -9.27 1.68
C GLU A 59 -6.66 -8.69 0.28
N ALA A 60 -5.70 -8.79 -0.63
CA ALA A 60 -5.86 -8.30 -2.01
C ALA A 60 -6.97 -9.04 -2.78
N THR A 61 -7.02 -10.37 -2.66
CA THR A 61 -8.02 -11.21 -3.33
C THR A 61 -9.42 -10.91 -2.79
N VAL A 62 -9.59 -10.90 -1.47
CA VAL A 62 -10.87 -10.61 -0.81
C VAL A 62 -11.35 -9.21 -1.12
N LEU A 63 -10.46 -8.21 -1.13
CA LEU A 63 -10.80 -6.84 -1.51
C LEU A 63 -11.35 -6.76 -2.94
N ALA A 64 -10.68 -7.41 -3.91
CA ALA A 64 -11.11 -7.40 -5.29
C ALA A 64 -12.47 -8.10 -5.48
N GLU A 65 -12.67 -9.26 -4.86
CA GLU A 65 -13.93 -9.99 -4.90
C GLU A 65 -15.07 -9.18 -4.29
N LEU A 66 -14.84 -8.59 -3.11
CA LEU A 66 -15.83 -7.76 -2.44
C LEU A 66 -16.18 -6.53 -3.27
N ALA A 67 -15.18 -5.78 -3.74
CA ALA A 67 -15.39 -4.58 -4.53
C ALA A 67 -16.16 -4.86 -5.83
N CYS A 68 -15.83 -5.94 -6.53
CA CYS A 68 -16.54 -6.37 -7.74
C CYS A 68 -17.98 -6.80 -7.45
N SER A 69 -18.23 -7.48 -6.32
CA SER A 69 -19.58 -7.96 -5.95
C SER A 69 -20.54 -6.83 -5.60
N VAL A 70 -20.04 -5.73 -5.05
CA VAL A 70 -20.87 -4.59 -4.61
C VAL A 70 -20.88 -3.42 -5.59
N LYS A 71 -20.19 -3.55 -6.72
CA LYS A 71 -20.11 -2.47 -7.71
C LYS A 71 -21.50 -2.13 -8.26
N THR A 72 -21.80 -0.84 -8.24
CA THR A 72 -23.01 -0.24 -8.82
C THR A 72 -22.60 0.82 -9.85
N ALA A 73 -23.57 1.61 -10.33
CA ALA A 73 -23.30 2.79 -11.16
C ALA A 73 -22.64 3.95 -10.35
N ALA A 74 -22.71 3.89 -9.02
CA ALA A 74 -22.07 4.88 -8.16
C ALA A 74 -20.52 4.71 -8.15
N PRO A 75 -19.78 5.83 -7.99
CA PRO A 75 -18.33 5.76 -7.82
C PRO A 75 -17.94 4.82 -6.67
N THR A 76 -17.12 3.83 -6.97
CA THR A 76 -16.64 2.83 -6.02
C THR A 76 -15.13 2.98 -5.85
N LEU A 77 -14.62 2.82 -4.64
CA LEU A 77 -13.19 2.88 -4.31
C LEU A 77 -12.79 1.64 -3.52
N ALA A 78 -11.75 0.95 -3.94
CA ALA A 78 -11.06 -0.09 -3.19
C ALA A 78 -9.87 0.52 -2.44
N MET A 79 -9.78 0.28 -1.13
CA MET A 79 -8.71 0.82 -0.28
C MET A 79 -7.99 -0.29 0.48
N VAL A 80 -6.67 -0.17 0.54
CA VAL A 80 -5.78 -1.03 1.35
C VAL A 80 -5.17 -0.19 2.47
N ASP A 81 -5.11 -0.74 3.68
CA ASP A 81 -4.36 -0.18 4.79
C ASP A 81 -2.88 -0.50 4.63
N GLY A 82 -2.14 0.40 4.01
CA GLY A 82 -0.71 0.26 3.79
C GLY A 82 -0.28 0.41 2.33
N SER A 83 0.95 -0.05 2.08
CA SER A 83 1.61 0.10 0.80
C SER A 83 1.12 -0.93 -0.23
N LEU A 84 1.04 -0.49 -1.48
CA LEU A 84 0.92 -1.36 -2.65
C LEU A 84 2.30 -1.86 -3.13
N ILE A 85 3.39 -1.34 -2.55
CA ILE A 85 4.76 -1.76 -2.83
C ILE A 85 5.18 -2.74 -1.74
N TYR A 86 5.20 -4.03 -2.04
CA TYR A 86 5.50 -5.09 -1.08
C TYR A 86 6.99 -5.35 -0.97
N TRP A 87 7.69 -4.50 -0.21
CA TRP A 87 9.14 -4.53 -0.02
C TRP A 87 9.69 -5.88 0.48
N PHE A 88 8.87 -6.65 1.20
CA PHE A 88 9.28 -7.96 1.71
C PHE A 88 9.58 -8.97 0.59
N LEU A 89 9.02 -8.78 -0.61
CA LEU A 89 9.26 -9.66 -1.75
C LEU A 89 10.74 -9.69 -2.17
N ASP A 90 11.48 -8.61 -1.91
CA ASP A 90 12.91 -8.53 -2.25
C ASP A 90 13.76 -9.56 -1.47
N GLN A 91 13.29 -9.92 -0.30
CA GLN A 91 13.96 -10.87 0.60
C GLN A 91 13.49 -12.33 0.39
N LEU A 92 12.43 -12.53 -0.39
CA LEU A 92 11.88 -13.87 -0.60
C LEU A 92 12.61 -14.61 -1.74
N PRO A 93 12.87 -15.91 -1.56
CA PRO A 93 13.23 -16.78 -2.66
C PRO A 93 12.16 -16.75 -3.77
N MET A 94 12.58 -17.00 -5.01
CA MET A 94 11.70 -16.95 -6.19
C MET A 94 10.44 -17.82 -6.00
N ASP A 95 10.61 -19.09 -5.59
CA ASP A 95 9.49 -20.01 -5.38
C ASP A 95 8.47 -19.54 -4.32
N ALA A 96 8.95 -18.81 -3.30
CA ALA A 96 8.08 -18.24 -2.28
C ALA A 96 7.34 -17.01 -2.83
N ARG A 97 8.03 -16.16 -3.58
CA ARG A 97 7.52 -14.99 -4.27
C ARG A 97 6.40 -15.34 -5.25
N ASP A 98 6.63 -16.40 -6.04
CA ASP A 98 5.69 -16.91 -7.05
C ASP A 98 4.38 -17.46 -6.45
N ARG A 99 4.35 -17.67 -5.14
CA ARG A 99 3.11 -18.05 -4.42
C ARG A 99 2.36 -16.86 -3.85
N ILE A 100 3.01 -15.71 -3.67
CA ILE A 100 2.42 -14.54 -3.01
C ILE A 100 2.03 -13.46 -4.01
N LEU A 101 2.91 -13.14 -4.95
CA LEU A 101 2.70 -11.99 -5.84
C LEU A 101 1.62 -12.22 -6.92
N PRO A 102 1.57 -13.36 -7.64
CA PRO A 102 0.59 -13.55 -8.70
C PRO A 102 -0.86 -13.36 -8.27
N PRO A 103 -1.35 -13.95 -7.15
CA PRO A 103 -2.72 -13.71 -6.69
C PRO A 103 -3.03 -12.23 -6.43
N ILE A 104 -2.05 -11.46 -5.97
CA ILE A 104 -2.21 -10.02 -5.74
C ILE A 104 -2.39 -9.29 -7.07
N LEU A 105 -1.53 -9.57 -8.05
CA LEU A 105 -1.60 -8.93 -9.36
C LEU A 105 -2.88 -9.31 -10.11
N GLU A 106 -3.32 -10.55 -10.01
CA GLU A 106 -4.61 -11.00 -10.54
C GLU A 106 -5.79 -10.26 -9.90
N ALA A 107 -5.75 -10.06 -8.57
CA ALA A 107 -6.76 -9.28 -7.86
C ALA A 107 -6.81 -7.83 -8.35
N TRP A 108 -5.65 -7.20 -8.54
CA TRP A 108 -5.56 -5.85 -9.10
C TRP A 108 -6.04 -5.76 -10.54
N GLN A 109 -5.76 -6.78 -11.35
CA GLN A 109 -6.26 -6.87 -12.72
C GLN A 109 -7.80 -6.97 -12.75
N LYS A 110 -8.41 -7.71 -11.83
CA LYS A 110 -9.88 -7.76 -11.68
C LYS A 110 -10.45 -6.37 -11.37
N LEU A 111 -9.85 -5.61 -10.45
CA LEU A 111 -10.25 -4.24 -10.15
C LEU A 111 -10.11 -3.32 -11.35
N GLN A 112 -9.01 -3.42 -12.10
CA GLN A 112 -8.77 -2.68 -13.33
C GLN A 112 -9.83 -2.97 -14.39
N GLN A 113 -10.14 -4.24 -14.64
CA GLN A 113 -11.18 -4.66 -15.58
C GLN A 113 -12.56 -4.15 -15.16
N ALA A 114 -12.84 -4.18 -13.86
CA ALA A 114 -14.06 -3.65 -13.29
C ALA A 114 -14.09 -2.11 -13.23
N GLN A 115 -13.02 -1.41 -13.60
CA GLN A 115 -12.88 0.05 -13.49
C GLN A 115 -13.17 0.55 -12.06
N ILE A 116 -12.63 -0.14 -11.05
CA ILE A 116 -12.72 0.22 -9.64
C ILE A 116 -11.33 0.69 -9.21
N PRO A 117 -11.09 1.98 -8.94
CA PRO A 117 -9.79 2.47 -8.52
C PRO A 117 -9.32 1.79 -7.23
N LEU A 118 -8.03 1.44 -7.19
CA LEU A 118 -7.34 0.90 -6.04
C LEU A 118 -6.43 1.96 -5.44
N ILE A 119 -6.49 2.12 -4.12
CA ILE A 119 -5.61 3.01 -3.36
C ILE A 119 -4.98 2.28 -2.19
N GLY A 120 -3.66 2.42 -2.04
CA GLY A 120 -2.95 2.17 -0.79
C GLY A 120 -2.88 3.47 0.03
N TYR A 121 -3.33 3.43 1.28
CA TYR A 121 -3.28 4.55 2.21
C TYR A 121 -2.22 4.30 3.27
N LEU A 122 -1.21 5.16 3.32
CA LEU A 122 -0.12 5.06 4.30
C LEU A 122 -0.14 6.28 5.22
N SER A 123 -0.62 6.06 6.43
CA SER A 123 -0.47 7.02 7.53
C SER A 123 0.97 7.07 8.01
N ALA A 124 1.41 8.22 8.48
CA ALA A 124 2.74 8.45 9.07
C ALA A 124 3.91 7.86 8.23
N SER A 125 3.85 8.00 6.92
CA SER A 125 4.86 7.47 5.99
C SER A 125 6.27 7.94 6.36
N ARG A 126 7.21 6.99 6.39
CA ARG A 126 8.63 7.24 6.61
C ARG A 126 9.46 7.29 5.33
N SER A 127 8.81 7.30 4.19
CA SER A 127 9.46 7.32 2.88
C SER A 127 10.36 8.55 2.72
N THR A 128 11.42 8.33 1.96
CA THR A 128 12.39 9.36 1.51
C THR A 128 12.50 9.36 -0.02
N GLU A 129 11.53 8.79 -0.73
CA GLU A 129 11.62 8.55 -2.16
C GLU A 129 11.67 9.86 -2.97
N SER A 130 10.82 10.84 -2.62
CA SER A 130 10.90 12.17 -3.22
C SER A 130 12.07 12.99 -2.70
N THR A 131 12.45 12.83 -1.44
CA THR A 131 13.63 13.49 -0.85
C THR A 131 14.92 13.00 -1.48
N ASN A 132 15.02 11.72 -1.84
CA ASN A 132 16.16 11.17 -2.56
C ASN A 132 16.41 11.88 -3.90
N PHE A 133 15.34 12.36 -4.54
CA PHE A 133 15.49 13.18 -5.75
C PHE A 133 16.22 14.48 -5.49
N LEU A 134 15.97 15.14 -4.36
CA LEU A 134 16.72 16.33 -3.94
C LEU A 134 18.19 16.04 -3.68
N ARG A 135 18.51 14.84 -3.21
CA ARG A 135 19.92 14.40 -3.05
C ARG A 135 20.64 14.34 -4.39
N PHE A 136 19.98 13.87 -5.46
CA PHE A 136 20.56 13.89 -6.80
C PHE A 136 20.80 15.31 -7.29
N LEU A 137 19.87 16.23 -7.07
CA LEU A 137 20.02 17.63 -7.45
C LEU A 137 21.16 18.33 -6.69
N ALA A 138 21.41 17.94 -5.45
CA ALA A 138 22.49 18.48 -4.62
C ALA A 138 23.85 17.79 -4.86
N CYS A 139 23.89 16.75 -5.68
CA CYS A 139 25.13 16.05 -6.00
C CYS A 139 26.02 16.96 -6.87
N PRO A 140 27.31 17.19 -6.49
CA PRO A 140 28.20 18.02 -7.28
C PRO A 140 28.71 17.34 -8.56
N TYR A 141 28.41 16.06 -8.74
CA TYR A 141 28.85 15.27 -9.88
C TYR A 141 27.74 15.11 -10.91
N PRO A 142 28.03 15.21 -12.22
CA PRO A 142 27.02 15.07 -13.28
C PRO A 142 26.28 13.75 -13.27
N VAL A 143 26.98 12.67 -12.89
CA VAL A 143 26.42 11.33 -12.71
C VAL A 143 26.73 10.90 -11.28
N PRO A 144 25.72 10.77 -10.40
CA PRO A 144 25.94 10.34 -9.03
C PRO A 144 26.54 8.93 -8.95
N ASN A 145 27.73 8.83 -8.36
CA ASN A 145 28.38 7.57 -8.05
C ASN A 145 29.12 7.70 -6.73
N CYS A 146 28.44 7.43 -5.64
CA CYS A 146 28.97 7.60 -4.28
C CYS A 146 30.17 6.69 -4.00
N ILE A 147 30.22 5.50 -4.60
CA ILE A 147 31.33 4.55 -4.42
C ILE A 147 32.61 5.13 -5.01
N THR A 148 32.50 5.72 -6.18
CA THR A 148 33.67 6.26 -6.91
C THR A 148 34.10 7.63 -6.42
N TYR A 149 33.13 8.53 -6.18
CA TYR A 149 33.46 9.94 -5.93
C TYR A 149 33.46 10.32 -4.45
N CYS A 150 32.85 9.52 -3.58
CA CYS A 150 32.73 9.84 -2.16
C CYS A 150 33.18 8.69 -1.23
N PRO A 151 34.25 7.92 -1.56
CA PRO A 151 34.68 6.78 -0.78
C PRO A 151 35.20 7.23 0.57
N ASN A 152 34.72 7.33 1.64
CA ASN A 152 35.15 7.80 2.97
C ASN A 152 34.85 9.29 3.26
N GLN A 153 34.09 9.98 2.39
CA GLN A 153 33.76 11.39 2.60
C GLN A 153 32.24 11.64 2.69
N LEU A 154 31.44 10.62 2.89
CA LEU A 154 29.97 10.72 2.91
C LEU A 154 29.44 11.72 3.94
N GLU A 155 30.22 12.06 4.95
CA GLU A 155 29.82 13.01 6.00
C GLU A 155 29.87 14.48 5.57
N TYR A 156 30.67 14.81 4.56
CA TYR A 156 30.95 16.18 4.15
C TYR A 156 30.35 16.58 2.80
N VAL A 157 29.59 15.66 2.18
CA VAL A 157 29.00 15.92 0.86
C VAL A 157 27.69 16.70 0.97
N PRO A 158 27.41 17.65 0.05
CA PRO A 158 26.21 18.49 0.10
C PRO A 158 24.89 17.73 0.16
N CYS A 159 24.82 16.57 -0.51
CA CYS A 159 23.63 15.75 -0.57
C CYS A 159 23.26 15.10 0.79
N LYS A 160 24.22 14.99 1.72
CA LYS A 160 23.95 14.42 3.06
C LYS A 160 22.96 15.25 3.88
N LYS A 161 22.84 16.54 3.62
CA LYS A 161 21.86 17.41 4.29
C LYS A 161 20.42 16.90 4.17
N PHE A 162 20.14 16.04 3.18
CA PHE A 162 18.83 15.47 2.93
C PHE A 162 18.63 14.09 3.55
N ASP A 163 19.66 13.45 4.14
CA ASP A 163 19.59 12.08 4.67
C ASP A 163 18.56 11.90 5.80
N THR A 164 18.36 12.93 6.60
CA THR A 164 17.45 12.92 7.74
C THR A 164 16.04 13.40 7.41
N LEU A 165 15.85 13.95 6.20
CA LEU A 165 14.58 14.49 5.78
C LEU A 165 13.66 13.38 5.27
N ARG A 166 12.45 13.38 5.76
CA ARG A 166 11.36 12.54 5.24
C ARG A 166 10.54 13.34 4.25
N ASP A 167 9.94 12.65 3.31
CA ASP A 167 9.04 13.26 2.33
C ASP A 167 7.90 14.02 3.02
N THR A 168 7.33 13.44 4.08
CA THR A 168 6.27 14.09 4.87
C THR A 168 6.70 15.41 5.49
N THR A 169 7.97 15.54 5.91
CA THR A 169 8.49 16.80 6.49
C THR A 169 8.46 17.92 5.45
N ILE A 170 8.88 17.63 4.22
CA ILE A 170 8.86 18.62 3.13
C ILE A 170 7.40 18.95 2.78
N MET A 171 6.55 17.93 2.62
CA MET A 171 5.17 18.13 2.22
C MET A 171 4.35 18.90 3.26
N THR A 172 4.64 18.73 4.56
CA THR A 172 4.01 19.53 5.63
C THR A 172 4.28 21.03 5.46
N SER A 173 5.47 21.41 4.98
CA SER A 173 5.81 22.83 4.75
C SER A 173 5.22 23.41 3.47
N GLN A 174 4.74 22.57 2.54
CA GLN A 174 4.33 22.98 1.21
C GLN A 174 2.82 22.86 0.98
N LEU A 175 2.15 21.95 1.69
CA LEU A 175 0.73 21.64 1.44
C LEU A 175 -0.17 22.21 2.54
N GLN A 176 -1.31 22.73 2.12
CA GLN A 176 -2.42 23.08 3.00
C GLN A 176 -3.38 21.89 3.14
N PRO A 177 -4.21 21.84 4.21
CA PRO A 177 -5.24 20.81 4.36
C PRO A 177 -6.12 20.68 3.11
N GLY A 178 -6.30 19.47 2.63
CA GLY A 178 -7.03 19.13 1.40
C GLY A 178 -6.22 19.22 0.11
N GLN A 179 -4.99 19.71 0.16
CA GLN A 179 -4.11 19.76 -1.01
C GLN A 179 -3.30 18.46 -1.15
N ARG A 180 -2.96 18.13 -2.39
CA ARG A 180 -2.00 17.10 -2.72
C ARG A 180 -0.73 17.66 -3.35
N GLY A 181 0.36 16.98 -3.14
CA GLY A 181 1.62 17.23 -3.84
C GLY A 181 1.63 16.67 -5.28
N PRO A 182 2.79 16.75 -5.93
CA PRO A 182 2.99 16.14 -7.24
C PRO A 182 2.73 14.65 -7.22
N LEU A 183 2.33 14.12 -8.37
CA LEU A 183 2.24 12.68 -8.61
C LEU A 183 3.60 12.18 -9.10
N TRP A 184 4.15 11.19 -8.40
CA TRP A 184 5.45 10.59 -8.69
C TRP A 184 5.25 9.15 -9.15
N ARG A 185 6.01 8.72 -10.13
CA ARG A 185 6.18 7.30 -10.41
C ARG A 185 7.21 6.74 -9.43
N SER A 186 6.86 5.68 -8.72
CA SER A 186 7.84 4.99 -7.88
C SER A 186 8.90 4.30 -8.74
N ASN A 187 10.15 4.42 -8.30
CA ASN A 187 11.29 3.76 -8.93
C ASN A 187 11.84 2.63 -8.03
N ALA A 188 10.99 2.09 -7.17
CA ALA A 188 11.36 0.96 -6.32
C ALA A 188 11.69 -0.25 -7.19
N ARG A 189 12.89 -0.82 -7.01
CA ARG A 189 13.37 -1.96 -7.80
C ARG A 189 12.43 -3.16 -7.75
N ILE A 190 11.77 -3.36 -6.64
CA ILE A 190 10.80 -4.45 -6.47
C ILE A 190 9.66 -4.41 -7.48
N LEU A 191 9.34 -3.23 -8.05
CA LEU A 191 8.31 -3.09 -9.06
C LEU A 191 8.66 -3.72 -10.40
N GLU A 192 9.92 -4.11 -10.63
CA GLU A 192 10.32 -4.93 -11.78
C GLU A 192 9.61 -6.30 -11.78
N LEU A 193 9.11 -6.75 -10.61
CA LEU A 193 8.35 -7.98 -10.45
C LEU A 193 6.83 -7.82 -10.72
N TYR A 194 6.34 -6.59 -10.87
CA TYR A 194 4.91 -6.28 -10.94
C TYR A 194 4.37 -6.23 -12.37
N ASP A 195 5.18 -6.65 -13.34
CA ASP A 195 4.86 -6.57 -14.77
C ASP A 195 4.41 -5.15 -15.16
N GLU A 196 3.18 -5.01 -15.67
CA GLU A 196 2.61 -3.72 -16.08
C GLU A 196 2.03 -2.90 -14.92
N GLN A 197 1.97 -3.45 -13.69
CA GLN A 197 1.37 -2.80 -12.54
C GLN A 197 2.33 -1.79 -11.88
N ILE A 198 2.68 -0.74 -12.62
CA ILE A 198 3.53 0.34 -12.13
C ILE A 198 2.77 1.12 -11.04
N ILE A 199 3.45 1.41 -9.92
CA ILE A 199 2.86 2.18 -8.83
C ILE A 199 3.30 3.64 -8.91
N TYR A 200 2.31 4.53 -8.80
CA TYR A 200 2.48 5.96 -8.59
C TYR A 200 2.12 6.31 -7.16
N PHE A 201 2.66 7.42 -6.67
CA PHE A 201 2.31 7.93 -5.36
C PHE A 201 2.24 9.46 -5.34
N CYS A 202 1.45 9.97 -4.41
CA CYS A 202 1.47 11.38 -4.04
C CYS A 202 1.30 11.52 -2.52
N TYR A 203 1.57 12.71 -2.02
CA TYR A 203 1.29 13.07 -0.63
C TYR A 203 0.07 13.97 -0.58
N VAL A 204 -0.79 13.71 0.38
CA VAL A 204 -2.03 14.48 0.59
C VAL A 204 -2.06 14.99 2.03
N HIS A 205 -2.30 16.28 2.21
CA HIS A 205 -2.52 16.84 3.53
C HIS A 205 -3.98 16.59 3.94
N VAL A 206 -4.21 15.58 4.77
CA VAL A 206 -5.57 15.16 5.15
C VAL A 206 -6.15 15.94 6.33
N GLY A 207 -5.46 16.99 6.77
CA GLY A 207 -5.85 17.86 7.89
C GLY A 207 -5.06 17.55 9.15
N THR A 208 -4.96 16.31 9.53
CA THR A 208 -4.25 15.84 10.73
C THR A 208 -2.81 15.39 10.44
N GLU A 209 -2.55 14.93 9.21
CA GLU A 209 -1.25 14.43 8.79
C GLU A 209 -1.02 14.63 7.29
N ILE A 210 0.20 14.32 6.85
CA ILE A 210 0.51 14.09 5.44
C ILE A 210 0.46 12.59 5.19
N ALA A 211 -0.60 12.12 4.55
CA ALA A 211 -0.73 10.74 4.12
C ALA A 211 -0.02 10.51 2.78
N ARG A 212 0.63 9.36 2.60
CA ARG A 212 1.10 8.88 1.30
C ARG A 212 0.00 8.03 0.69
N ILE A 213 -0.37 8.38 -0.53
CA ILE A 213 -1.35 7.67 -1.34
C ILE A 213 -0.62 6.98 -2.48
N GLU A 214 -0.76 5.66 -2.57
CA GLU A 214 -0.20 4.85 -3.65
C GLU A 214 -1.32 4.33 -4.55
N VAL A 215 -1.09 4.37 -5.86
CA VAL A 215 -2.07 3.97 -6.87
C VAL A 215 -1.40 3.28 -8.06
N PRO A 216 -2.02 2.27 -8.67
CA PRO A 216 -1.53 1.69 -9.92
C PRO A 216 -1.62 2.68 -11.09
N ALA A 217 -0.79 2.48 -12.11
CA ALA A 217 -0.71 3.34 -13.29
C ALA A 217 -2.06 3.53 -13.99
N TRP A 218 -2.87 2.48 -14.10
CA TRP A 218 -4.18 2.55 -14.76
C TRP A 218 -5.19 3.46 -14.05
N VAL A 219 -5.01 3.71 -12.75
CA VAL A 219 -5.83 4.70 -12.02
C VAL A 219 -5.43 6.12 -12.41
N VAL A 220 -4.11 6.41 -12.49
CA VAL A 220 -3.63 7.77 -12.77
C VAL A 220 -3.71 8.15 -14.24
N THR A 221 -3.70 7.19 -15.15
CA THR A 221 -3.89 7.46 -16.60
C THR A 221 -5.33 7.91 -16.91
N ASN A 222 -6.28 7.62 -16.03
CA ASN A 222 -7.63 8.16 -16.07
C ASN A 222 -7.78 9.25 -15.01
N GLN A 223 -7.56 10.52 -15.40
CA GLN A 223 -7.59 11.67 -14.49
C GLN A 223 -8.91 11.76 -13.70
N THR A 224 -10.04 11.53 -14.34
CA THR A 224 -11.36 11.56 -13.67
C THR A 224 -11.46 10.49 -12.59
N MET A 225 -11.01 9.27 -12.87
CA MET A 225 -10.98 8.19 -11.89
C MET A 225 -10.07 8.52 -10.70
N PHE A 226 -8.88 9.06 -10.97
CA PHE A 226 -7.93 9.44 -9.93
C PHE A 226 -8.48 10.55 -9.04
N ASP A 227 -9.04 11.62 -9.61
CA ASP A 227 -9.61 12.73 -8.85
C ASP A 227 -10.83 12.30 -8.02
N GLN A 228 -11.69 11.45 -8.56
CA GLN A 228 -12.79 10.84 -7.82
C GLN A 228 -12.29 9.98 -6.65
N ALA A 229 -11.29 9.15 -6.88
CA ALA A 229 -10.70 8.30 -5.86
C ALA A 229 -10.11 9.13 -4.70
N LEU A 230 -9.34 10.19 -5.00
CA LEU A 230 -8.83 11.11 -3.99
C LEU A 230 -9.95 11.85 -3.24
N GLY A 231 -10.99 12.28 -3.93
CA GLY A 231 -12.15 12.91 -3.32
C GLY A 231 -12.84 11.97 -2.32
N LEU A 232 -12.97 10.68 -2.66
CA LEU A 232 -13.52 9.65 -1.77
C LEU A 232 -12.61 9.42 -0.56
N VAL A 233 -11.29 9.36 -0.74
CA VAL A 233 -10.34 9.25 0.38
C VAL A 233 -10.50 10.42 1.34
N LEU A 234 -10.50 11.66 0.85
CA LEU A 234 -10.67 12.84 1.69
C LEU A 234 -12.01 12.85 2.43
N ALA A 235 -13.08 12.39 1.77
CA ALA A 235 -14.39 12.25 2.39
C ALA A 235 -14.37 11.19 3.51
N GLN A 236 -13.67 10.07 3.32
CA GLN A 236 -13.47 9.04 4.34
C GLN A 236 -12.69 9.57 5.54
N VAL A 237 -11.58 10.28 5.29
CA VAL A 237 -10.77 10.89 6.36
C VAL A 237 -11.58 11.93 7.15
N LYS A 238 -12.36 12.77 6.46
CA LYS A 238 -13.22 13.76 7.12
C LYS A 238 -14.26 13.09 8.03
N LYS A 239 -14.87 11.97 7.58
CA LYS A 239 -15.84 11.21 8.37
C LYS A 239 -15.18 10.48 9.55
N GLY A 240 -13.95 10.03 9.39
CA GLY A 240 -13.16 9.32 10.41
C GLY A 240 -12.32 10.25 11.30
N TYR A 241 -12.57 11.59 11.25
CA TYR A 241 -11.86 12.57 12.08
C TYR A 241 -10.34 12.54 11.98
N GLY A 242 -9.81 12.28 10.80
CA GLY A 242 -8.38 12.32 10.51
C GLY A 242 -7.79 11.02 9.97
N TYR A 243 -8.60 9.94 9.90
CA TYR A 243 -8.21 8.68 9.30
C TYR A 243 -9.38 8.08 8.50
N PRO A 244 -9.14 7.33 7.40
CA PRO A 244 -10.24 6.76 6.60
C PRO A 244 -11.09 5.79 7.41
N VAL A 245 -12.37 6.12 7.58
CA VAL A 245 -13.29 5.35 8.43
C VAL A 245 -13.45 3.89 7.98
N ALA A 246 -13.45 3.64 6.66
CA ALA A 246 -13.56 2.28 6.13
C ALA A 246 -12.35 1.42 6.52
N ILE A 247 -11.13 1.96 6.49
CA ILE A 247 -9.92 1.26 6.90
C ILE A 247 -9.90 1.02 8.40
N ALA A 248 -10.24 2.03 9.21
CA ALA A 248 -10.32 1.90 10.65
C ALA A 248 -11.31 0.80 11.06
N GLU A 249 -12.46 0.75 10.40
CA GLU A 249 -13.48 -0.26 10.70
C GLU A 249 -13.06 -1.65 10.22
N ALA A 250 -12.40 -1.77 9.06
CA ALA A 250 -11.85 -3.05 8.60
C ALA A 250 -10.82 -3.61 9.59
N HIS A 251 -9.99 -2.74 10.17
CA HIS A 251 -9.06 -3.13 11.22
C HIS A 251 -9.81 -3.66 12.47
N ASN A 252 -10.88 -2.98 12.89
CA ASN A 252 -11.70 -3.42 14.02
C ASN A 252 -12.35 -4.79 13.77
N GLN A 253 -12.81 -5.06 12.55
CA GLN A 253 -13.39 -6.35 12.16
C GLN A 253 -12.34 -7.47 12.09
N ALA A 254 -11.08 -7.13 11.76
CA ALA A 254 -9.99 -8.11 11.69
C ALA A 254 -9.51 -8.57 13.07
N VAL A 255 -9.75 -7.79 14.14
CA VAL A 255 -9.27 -8.10 15.48
C VAL A 255 -9.98 -9.34 16.03
N VAL A 256 -9.21 -10.38 16.34
CA VAL A 256 -9.69 -11.56 17.08
C VAL A 256 -9.69 -11.21 18.56
N LYS A 257 -10.87 -11.09 19.14
CA LYS A 257 -11.01 -10.88 20.59
C LYS A 257 -10.78 -12.21 21.29
N GLY A 258 -9.75 -12.27 22.13
CA GLY A 258 -9.57 -13.38 23.05
C GLY A 258 -10.77 -13.46 24.02
N GLY A 259 -11.29 -14.68 24.21
CA GLY A 259 -12.32 -14.94 25.22
C GLY A 259 -11.73 -14.96 26.60
#